data_8add5746d9eadb0c795e8c36f130133e
#
_entry.id   8add5746d9eadb0c795e8c36f130133e
#
_cell.length_a   1.000
_cell.length_b   1.000
_cell.length_c   1.000
_cell.angle_alpha   90.00
_cell.angle_beta   90.00
_cell.angle_gamma   90.00
#
_symmetry.space_group_name_H-M   'P 1'
#
loop_
_entity.id
_entity.type
_entity.pdbx_description
1 polymer ?
#
loop_
_entity_poly.entity_id
_entity_poly.type
_entity_poly.pdbx_seq_one_letter_code
_entity_poly.pdbx_strand_id
1 'polypeptide(L)'
;MPRRFLSHWRGILLSLIGIVAILWLAVTDQLGLYIHPRYFVFTVIMSALGLVFIILAFSFLPQRVGEASETELRAKPTPSAVGWGFANALLLAGTAVALLVLPPVTLTAATVAQRDINGSASSSADNESIILVGADDSALSVKDWAGILRQGADEVSLAGKTPTLIGFVTPDPDDPTNVFYVARFVITCCAVDAQPIGVPVYLPGWQEQYDVDEWVSVTGEFVSNPSADSFQAIVLSPSDISVTDQPAQPYVY
;
A
#
# COMPACT_ATOMS: atom_id res chain seq x y z
N MET A 1 34.04 26.46 -5.60
CA MET A 1 32.64 26.76 -6.05
C MET A 1 31.95 25.65 -6.85
N PRO A 2 32.60 24.74 -7.57
CA PRO A 2 31.91 23.68 -8.29
C PRO A 2 31.08 22.76 -7.40
N ARG A 3 31.47 22.53 -6.15
CA ARG A 3 30.73 21.68 -5.21
C ARG A 3 29.33 22.21 -4.81
N ARG A 4 29.16 23.52 -4.68
CA ARG A 4 27.84 24.13 -4.36
C ARG A 4 26.92 24.11 -5.58
N PHE A 5 27.44 24.30 -6.77
CA PHE A 5 26.69 24.21 -8.00
C PHE A 5 26.19 22.78 -8.25
N LEU A 6 27.05 21.77 -8.12
CA LEU A 6 26.65 20.38 -8.23
C LEU A 6 25.62 19.95 -7.17
N SER A 7 25.65 20.53 -5.96
CA SER A 7 24.68 20.16 -4.91
C SER A 7 23.27 20.66 -5.22
N HIS A 8 23.11 21.84 -5.81
CA HIS A 8 21.78 22.35 -6.22
C HIS A 8 21.18 21.55 -7.38
N TRP A 9 22.00 21.19 -8.37
CA TRP A 9 21.55 20.37 -9.51
C TRP A 9 21.05 18.98 -9.09
N ARG A 10 21.68 18.39 -8.08
CA ARG A 10 21.25 17.10 -7.55
C ARG A 10 19.87 17.16 -6.93
N GLY A 11 19.60 18.18 -6.13
CA GLY A 11 18.29 18.38 -5.53
C GLY A 11 17.20 18.54 -6.59
N ILE A 12 17.47 19.36 -7.61
CA ILE A 12 16.55 19.59 -8.73
C ILE A 12 16.31 18.28 -9.51
N LEU A 13 17.36 17.51 -9.82
CA LEU A 13 17.23 16.24 -10.53
C LEU A 13 16.46 15.20 -9.73
N LEU A 14 16.73 15.06 -8.43
CA LEU A 14 15.97 14.15 -7.57
C LEU A 14 14.49 14.54 -7.48
N SER A 15 14.21 15.84 -7.33
CA SER A 15 12.83 16.34 -7.33
C SER A 15 12.13 16.08 -8.66
N LEU A 16 12.82 16.25 -9.77
CA LEU A 16 12.30 15.97 -11.11
C LEU A 16 11.99 14.47 -11.27
N ILE A 17 12.90 13.58 -10.86
CA ILE A 17 12.69 12.13 -10.90
C ILE A 17 11.47 11.75 -10.06
N GLY A 18 11.33 12.31 -8.84
CA GLY A 18 10.18 12.06 -7.97
C GLY A 18 8.85 12.53 -8.59
N ILE A 19 8.82 13.73 -9.17
CA ILE A 19 7.63 14.26 -9.86
C ILE A 19 7.25 13.38 -11.06
N VAL A 20 8.22 12.99 -11.88
CA VAL A 20 7.98 12.12 -13.04
C VAL A 20 7.45 10.76 -12.58
N ALA A 21 8.00 10.18 -11.51
CA ALA A 21 7.52 8.93 -10.94
C ALA A 21 6.06 9.04 -10.45
N ILE A 22 5.71 10.11 -9.72
CA ILE A 22 4.33 10.34 -9.25
C ILE A 22 3.36 10.49 -10.44
N LEU A 23 3.73 11.27 -11.45
CA LEU A 23 2.90 11.46 -12.64
C LEU A 23 2.76 10.15 -13.44
N TRP A 24 3.83 9.34 -13.50
CA TRP A 24 3.78 8.02 -14.12
C TRP A 24 2.80 7.09 -13.40
N LEU A 25 2.88 7.01 -12.06
CA LEU A 25 1.94 6.23 -11.26
C LEU A 25 0.48 6.70 -11.41
N ALA A 26 0.28 8.03 -11.57
CA ALA A 26 -1.05 8.57 -11.82
C ALA A 26 -1.62 8.19 -13.20
N VAL A 27 -0.78 8.16 -14.24
CA VAL A 27 -1.19 7.81 -15.62
C VAL A 27 -1.40 6.29 -15.77
N THR A 28 -0.69 5.48 -14.99
CA THR A 28 -0.80 4.01 -15.01
C THR A 28 -1.82 3.45 -14.01
N ASP A 29 -2.64 4.30 -13.37
CA ASP A 29 -3.63 3.95 -12.34
C ASP A 29 -3.04 3.22 -11.11
N GLN A 30 -1.72 3.29 -10.93
CA GLN A 30 -1.00 2.66 -9.82
C GLN A 30 -0.86 3.55 -8.58
N LEU A 31 -1.29 4.80 -8.66
CA LEU A 31 -1.21 5.75 -7.55
C LEU A 31 -2.03 5.28 -6.33
N GLY A 32 -3.12 4.53 -6.56
CA GLY A 32 -3.95 3.92 -5.52
C GLY A 32 -3.24 2.88 -4.66
N LEU A 33 -2.08 2.38 -5.08
CA LEU A 33 -1.24 1.49 -4.27
C LEU A 33 -0.48 2.24 -3.17
N TYR A 34 -0.43 3.57 -3.22
CA TYR A 34 0.36 4.39 -2.30
C TYR A 34 -0.47 5.40 -1.51
N ILE A 35 -1.54 5.93 -2.11
CA ILE A 35 -2.38 6.96 -1.48
C ILE A 35 -3.87 6.70 -1.71
N HIS A 36 -4.69 7.20 -0.79
CA HIS A 36 -6.14 7.12 -0.89
C HIS A 36 -6.65 7.91 -2.12
N PRO A 37 -7.63 7.42 -2.90
CA PRO A 37 -8.14 8.07 -4.11
C PRO A 37 -8.55 9.53 -3.95
N ARG A 38 -9.05 9.93 -2.77
CA ARG A 38 -9.44 11.32 -2.48
C ARG A 38 -8.30 12.32 -2.67
N TYR A 39 -7.05 11.87 -2.60
CA TYR A 39 -5.87 12.73 -2.73
C TYR A 39 -5.27 12.74 -4.14
N PHE A 40 -5.78 11.96 -5.10
CA PHE A 40 -5.21 11.86 -6.44
C PHE A 40 -5.14 13.22 -7.14
N VAL A 41 -6.27 13.94 -7.18
CA VAL A 41 -6.34 15.26 -7.83
C VAL A 41 -5.36 16.25 -7.18
N PHE A 42 -5.34 16.28 -5.85
CA PHE A 42 -4.40 17.12 -5.10
C PHE A 42 -2.94 16.80 -5.43
N THR A 43 -2.58 15.52 -5.43
CA THR A 43 -1.21 15.05 -5.70
C THR A 43 -0.77 15.40 -7.12
N VAL A 44 -1.64 15.24 -8.12
CA VAL A 44 -1.35 15.61 -9.51
C VAL A 44 -1.15 17.11 -9.66
N ILE A 45 -2.03 17.94 -9.06
CA ILE A 45 -1.92 19.40 -9.10
C ILE A 45 -0.61 19.85 -8.44
N MET A 46 -0.29 19.32 -7.26
CA MET A 46 0.95 19.68 -6.55
C MET A 46 2.21 19.24 -7.31
N SER A 47 2.16 18.09 -7.99
CA SER A 47 3.25 17.63 -8.85
C SER A 47 3.43 18.54 -10.07
N ALA A 48 2.34 18.98 -10.70
CA ALA A 48 2.39 19.95 -11.81
C ALA A 48 2.96 21.31 -11.37
N LEU A 49 2.52 21.82 -10.20
CA LEU A 49 3.08 23.05 -9.62
C LEU A 49 4.58 22.89 -9.31
N GLY A 50 4.98 21.75 -8.74
CA GLY A 50 6.39 21.44 -8.50
C GLY A 50 7.22 21.45 -9.77
N LEU A 51 6.69 20.91 -10.87
CA LEU A 51 7.35 20.94 -12.17
C LEU A 51 7.51 22.40 -12.68
N VAL A 52 6.48 23.22 -12.55
CA VAL A 52 6.55 24.66 -12.90
C VAL A 52 7.64 25.34 -12.08
N PHE A 53 7.72 25.11 -10.76
CA PHE A 53 8.77 25.70 -9.93
C PHE A 53 10.17 25.23 -10.34
N ILE A 54 10.33 23.97 -10.74
CA ILE A 54 11.61 23.46 -11.27
C ILE A 54 11.98 24.21 -12.55
N ILE A 55 11.06 24.38 -13.49
CA ILE A 55 11.29 25.11 -14.73
C ILE A 55 11.66 26.59 -14.44
N LEU A 56 10.94 27.23 -13.54
CA LEU A 56 11.24 28.61 -13.12
C LEU A 56 12.63 28.68 -12.44
N ALA A 57 12.96 27.74 -11.56
CA ALA A 57 14.28 27.68 -10.94
C ALA A 57 15.40 27.58 -11.98
N PHE A 58 15.21 26.79 -13.03
CA PHE A 58 16.14 26.72 -14.16
C PHE A 58 16.24 28.05 -14.91
N SER A 59 15.14 28.76 -15.11
CA SER A 59 15.09 30.03 -15.85
C SER A 59 15.68 31.19 -15.06
N PHE A 60 15.50 31.18 -13.73
CA PHE A 60 15.96 32.26 -12.85
C PHE A 60 17.27 31.97 -12.14
N LEU A 61 17.84 30.74 -12.23
CA LEU A 61 19.22 30.52 -11.76
C LEU A 61 20.12 31.41 -12.65
N PRO A 62 20.74 32.49 -12.11
CA PRO A 62 21.62 33.30 -12.89
C PRO A 62 22.75 32.42 -13.40
N GLN A 63 22.90 32.36 -14.70
CA GLN A 63 24.11 31.83 -15.34
C GLN A 63 25.28 32.75 -15.02
N ARG A 64 25.64 32.84 -13.73
CA ARG A 64 26.92 33.43 -13.33
C ARG A 64 28.06 32.46 -13.72
N VAL A 65 28.14 32.16 -15.00
CA VAL A 65 29.27 31.45 -15.63
C VAL A 65 30.37 32.47 -16.00
N GLY A 66 30.30 33.66 -15.48
CA GLY A 66 31.15 34.76 -15.99
C GLY A 66 32.36 35.17 -15.15
N GLU A 67 32.52 34.70 -13.92
CA GLU A 67 33.69 35.13 -13.08
C GLU A 67 34.22 33.99 -12.20
N ALA A 68 34.42 32.81 -12.77
CA ALA A 68 35.37 31.88 -12.18
C ALA A 68 36.76 32.41 -12.53
N SER A 69 37.48 32.94 -11.52
CA SER A 69 38.87 33.34 -11.65
C SER A 69 39.66 32.24 -12.35
N GLU A 70 40.46 32.54 -13.36
CA GLU A 70 41.29 31.61 -14.15
C GLU A 70 42.14 30.67 -13.26
N THR A 71 42.36 31.06 -12.01
CA THR A 71 43.08 30.29 -10.99
C THR A 71 42.34 29.04 -10.52
N GLU A 72 40.99 29.00 -10.56
CA GLU A 72 40.21 27.79 -10.17
C GLU A 72 40.09 26.77 -11.31
N LEU A 73 40.19 27.17 -12.55
CA LEU A 73 40.18 26.28 -13.73
C LEU A 73 41.45 25.40 -13.81
N ARG A 74 42.51 25.74 -13.11
CA ARG A 74 43.79 25.03 -13.11
C ARG A 74 43.97 24.01 -11.99
N ALA A 75 43.04 23.92 -11.06
CA ALA A 75 43.08 22.91 -10.00
C ALA A 75 42.70 21.56 -10.57
N LYS A 76 43.69 20.65 -10.69
CA LYS A 76 43.44 19.24 -11.05
C LYS A 76 42.41 18.64 -10.09
N PRO A 77 41.37 17.95 -10.62
CA PRO A 77 40.39 17.28 -9.76
C PRO A 77 41.13 16.27 -8.85
N THR A 78 40.95 16.42 -7.56
CA THR A 78 41.48 15.43 -6.60
C THR A 78 40.76 14.09 -6.84
N PRO A 79 41.45 12.94 -6.76
CA PRO A 79 40.85 11.62 -7.00
C PRO A 79 39.60 11.38 -6.12
N SER A 80 39.53 11.98 -4.94
CA SER A 80 38.32 11.96 -4.11
C SER A 80 37.14 12.69 -4.75
N ALA A 81 37.35 13.79 -5.48
CA ALA A 81 36.28 14.55 -6.12
C ALA A 81 35.64 13.79 -7.32
N VAL A 82 36.45 13.04 -8.04
CA VAL A 82 35.99 12.16 -9.13
C VAL A 82 35.18 10.99 -8.57
N GLY A 83 35.67 10.35 -7.50
CA GLY A 83 34.95 9.27 -6.82
C GLY A 83 33.56 9.70 -6.29
N TRP A 84 33.48 10.91 -5.69
CA TRP A 84 32.21 11.48 -5.24
C TRP A 84 31.26 11.82 -6.41
N GLY A 85 31.78 12.25 -7.55
CA GLY A 85 30.97 12.49 -8.76
C GLY A 85 30.33 11.20 -9.27
N PHE A 86 31.11 10.13 -9.35
CA PHE A 86 30.65 8.83 -9.78
C PHE A 86 29.63 8.20 -8.83
N ALA A 87 29.88 8.24 -7.52
CA ALA A 87 28.96 7.77 -6.49
C ALA A 87 27.60 8.47 -6.57
N ASN A 88 27.56 9.77 -6.84
CA ASN A 88 26.32 10.51 -6.99
C ASN A 88 25.57 10.20 -8.31
N ALA A 89 26.30 9.98 -9.40
CA ALA A 89 25.69 9.55 -10.66
C ALA A 89 25.04 8.17 -10.49
N LEU A 90 25.70 7.24 -9.79
CA LEU A 90 25.14 5.94 -9.46
C LEU A 90 23.90 6.07 -8.56
N LEU A 91 23.92 6.96 -7.57
CA LEU A 91 22.76 7.19 -6.70
C LEU A 91 21.57 7.72 -7.50
N LEU A 92 21.77 8.72 -8.35
CA LEU A 92 20.69 9.26 -9.19
C LEU A 92 20.14 8.21 -10.16
N ALA A 93 21.03 7.46 -10.83
CA ALA A 93 20.64 6.39 -11.74
C ALA A 93 19.89 5.27 -10.97
N GLY A 94 20.42 4.86 -9.82
CA GLY A 94 19.78 3.85 -8.96
C GLY A 94 18.40 4.30 -8.48
N THR A 95 18.25 5.56 -8.07
CA THR A 95 16.94 6.12 -7.68
C THR A 95 15.96 6.16 -8.84
N ALA A 96 16.42 6.58 -10.03
CA ALA A 96 15.58 6.60 -11.23
C ALA A 96 15.12 5.19 -11.62
N VAL A 97 16.04 4.21 -11.60
CA VAL A 97 15.70 2.80 -11.88
C VAL A 97 14.72 2.27 -10.83
N ALA A 98 14.97 2.53 -9.54
CA ALA A 98 14.10 2.06 -8.46
C ALA A 98 12.67 2.63 -8.55
N LEU A 99 12.52 3.90 -8.92
CA LEU A 99 11.22 4.56 -8.97
C LEU A 99 10.46 4.37 -10.29
N LEU A 100 11.16 4.12 -11.40
CA LEU A 100 10.53 4.08 -12.73
C LEU A 100 10.50 2.68 -13.35
N VAL A 101 11.36 1.76 -12.91
CA VAL A 101 11.50 0.43 -13.51
C VAL A 101 10.99 -0.68 -12.60
N LEU A 102 11.19 -0.56 -11.27
CA LEU A 102 10.68 -1.57 -10.36
C LEU A 102 9.14 -1.50 -10.30
N PRO A 103 8.46 -2.66 -10.43
CA PRO A 103 7.01 -2.68 -10.26
C PRO A 103 6.63 -2.27 -8.84
N PRO A 104 5.51 -1.57 -8.66
CA PRO A 104 5.01 -1.26 -7.33
C PRO A 104 4.68 -2.55 -6.58
N VAL A 105 5.09 -2.60 -5.32
CA VAL A 105 4.82 -3.73 -4.42
C VAL A 105 3.59 -3.42 -3.60
N THR A 106 2.66 -4.35 -3.53
CA THR A 106 1.49 -4.27 -2.65
C THR A 106 1.84 -4.74 -1.23
N LEU A 107 1.02 -4.35 -0.27
CA LEU A 107 1.14 -4.81 1.10
C LEU A 107 0.75 -6.29 1.19
N THR A 108 1.45 -7.05 2.03
CA THR A 108 1.36 -8.51 2.13
C THR A 108 1.14 -8.97 3.58
N ALA A 109 0.96 -10.28 3.78
CA ALA A 109 0.88 -10.92 5.08
C ALA A 109 2.08 -10.60 5.99
N ALA A 110 3.26 -10.33 5.43
CA ALA A 110 4.41 -9.87 6.20
C ALA A 110 4.16 -8.50 6.88
N THR A 111 3.30 -7.66 6.31
CA THR A 111 2.86 -6.42 6.96
C THR A 111 1.80 -6.68 8.02
N VAL A 112 0.92 -7.67 7.80
CA VAL A 112 -0.07 -8.12 8.79
C VAL A 112 0.64 -8.62 10.05
N ALA A 113 1.71 -9.41 9.90
CA ALA A 113 2.48 -9.93 11.03
C ALA A 113 3.13 -8.85 11.92
N GLN A 114 3.22 -7.61 11.44
CA GLN A 114 3.74 -6.46 12.19
C GLN A 114 2.62 -5.60 12.81
N ARG A 115 1.36 -5.91 12.55
CA ARG A 115 0.19 -5.13 12.98
C ARG A 115 -0.93 -6.09 13.36
N ASP A 116 -1.70 -5.74 14.38
CA ASP A 116 -2.84 -6.55 14.78
C ASP A 116 -3.93 -6.49 13.70
N ILE A 117 -4.30 -7.65 13.14
CA ILE A 117 -5.43 -7.75 12.22
C ILE A 117 -6.72 -7.38 12.96
N ASN A 118 -7.57 -6.62 12.34
CA ASN A 118 -8.79 -6.08 12.96
C ASN A 118 -8.53 -5.26 14.24
N GLY A 119 -7.32 -4.72 14.43
CA GLY A 119 -6.96 -3.92 15.60
C GLY A 119 -7.78 -2.62 15.72
N SER A 120 -7.68 -1.96 16.88
CA SER A 120 -8.45 -0.74 17.21
C SER A 120 -8.17 0.43 16.24
N ALA A 121 -6.99 0.49 15.62
CA ALA A 121 -6.66 1.52 14.65
C ALA A 121 -7.48 1.43 13.35
N SER A 122 -8.00 0.25 13.00
CA SER A 122 -8.90 0.06 11.87
C SER A 122 -10.32 0.56 12.13
N SER A 123 -10.65 0.92 13.38
CA SER A 123 -11.96 1.42 13.78
C SER A 123 -12.19 2.92 13.54
N SER A 124 -11.15 3.67 13.15
CA SER A 124 -11.24 5.13 13.00
C SER A 124 -11.91 5.57 11.69
N ALA A 125 -12.14 4.64 10.76
CA ALA A 125 -12.85 4.91 9.53
C ALA A 125 -14.32 4.52 9.72
N ASP A 126 -15.15 5.54 9.99
CA ASP A 126 -16.59 5.51 9.99
C ASP A 126 -17.25 4.50 10.97
N ASN A 127 -17.55 4.99 12.18
CA ASN A 127 -18.52 4.39 13.10
C ASN A 127 -19.96 4.50 12.54
N GLU A 128 -20.14 4.30 11.25
CA GLU A 128 -21.47 4.11 10.71
C GLU A 128 -21.89 2.68 11.08
N SER A 129 -22.82 2.56 12.03
CA SER A 129 -23.39 1.27 12.40
C SER A 129 -23.97 0.64 11.13
N ILE A 130 -23.30 -0.39 10.63
CA ILE A 130 -23.77 -1.13 9.44
C ILE A 130 -25.05 -1.83 9.84
N ILE A 131 -26.18 -1.34 9.36
CA ILE A 131 -27.48 -1.94 9.61
C ILE A 131 -27.63 -3.13 8.65
N LEU A 132 -27.48 -4.34 9.18
CA LEU A 132 -27.62 -5.59 8.44
C LEU A 132 -29.03 -5.84 7.88
N VAL A 133 -30.04 -5.10 8.39
CA VAL A 133 -31.43 -5.31 8.01
C VAL A 133 -31.66 -4.80 6.60
N GLY A 134 -31.77 -5.73 5.64
CA GLY A 134 -32.08 -5.44 4.25
C GLY A 134 -30.88 -5.08 3.36
N ALA A 135 -29.65 -5.18 3.87
CA ALA A 135 -28.47 -5.04 3.05
C ALA A 135 -28.30 -6.29 2.14
N ASP A 136 -27.92 -6.06 0.90
CA ASP A 136 -27.52 -7.14 0.00
C ASP A 136 -26.14 -7.65 0.45
N ASP A 137 -26.06 -8.92 0.86
CA ASP A 137 -24.84 -9.55 1.37
C ASP A 137 -23.68 -9.49 0.37
N SER A 138 -24.00 -9.48 -0.92
CA SER A 138 -23.02 -9.38 -2.02
C SER A 138 -22.44 -7.97 -2.19
N ALA A 139 -23.09 -6.95 -1.65
CA ALA A 139 -22.63 -5.56 -1.72
C ALA A 139 -21.67 -5.20 -0.58
N LEU A 140 -21.62 -6.00 0.47
CA LEU A 140 -20.76 -5.76 1.63
C LEU A 140 -19.31 -6.24 1.36
N SER A 141 -18.37 -5.36 1.64
CA SER A 141 -16.94 -5.64 1.48
C SER A 141 -16.37 -6.42 2.68
N VAL A 142 -15.11 -6.88 2.54
CA VAL A 142 -14.34 -7.47 3.68
C VAL A 142 -14.28 -6.50 4.86
N LYS A 143 -14.19 -5.17 4.61
CA LYS A 143 -14.19 -4.14 5.66
C LYS A 143 -15.50 -4.14 6.44
N ASP A 144 -16.62 -4.23 5.74
CA ASP A 144 -17.94 -4.19 6.35
C ASP A 144 -18.17 -5.42 7.23
N TRP A 145 -17.87 -6.62 6.71
CA TRP A 145 -18.00 -7.85 7.46
C TRP A 145 -17.05 -7.93 8.66
N ALA A 146 -15.79 -7.53 8.50
CA ALA A 146 -14.87 -7.43 9.62
C ALA A 146 -15.37 -6.45 10.69
N GLY A 147 -15.98 -5.33 10.28
CA GLY A 147 -16.59 -4.36 11.17
C GLY A 147 -17.77 -4.95 11.94
N ILE A 148 -18.66 -5.70 11.28
CA ILE A 148 -19.81 -6.38 11.88
C ILE A 148 -19.36 -7.40 12.92
N LEU A 149 -18.39 -8.25 12.57
CA LEU A 149 -17.85 -9.25 13.51
C LEU A 149 -17.21 -8.59 14.75
N ARG A 150 -16.49 -7.49 14.57
CA ARG A 150 -15.90 -6.73 15.67
C ARG A 150 -16.93 -6.05 16.60
N GLN A 151 -18.10 -5.71 16.08
CA GLN A 151 -19.20 -5.18 16.88
C GLN A 151 -19.88 -6.26 17.73
N GLY A 152 -19.42 -7.51 17.66
CA GLY A 152 -19.91 -8.62 18.44
C GLY A 152 -21.14 -9.29 17.84
N ALA A 153 -21.27 -9.26 16.51
CA ALA A 153 -22.31 -10.03 15.83
C ALA A 153 -22.17 -11.53 16.20
N ASP A 154 -23.30 -12.12 16.55
CA ASP A 154 -23.40 -13.53 16.90
C ASP A 154 -23.94 -14.37 15.72
N GLU A 155 -23.87 -15.70 15.85
CA GLU A 155 -24.35 -16.62 14.83
C GLU A 155 -25.82 -16.41 14.48
N VAL A 156 -26.64 -15.98 15.44
CA VAL A 156 -28.08 -15.74 15.23
C VAL A 156 -28.30 -14.51 14.34
N SER A 157 -27.54 -13.44 14.54
CA SER A 157 -27.64 -12.21 13.75
C SER A 157 -27.09 -12.39 12.34
N LEU A 158 -26.18 -13.34 12.16
CA LEU A 158 -25.54 -13.68 10.88
C LEU A 158 -26.20 -14.86 10.15
N ALA A 159 -27.22 -15.48 10.77
CA ALA A 159 -27.89 -16.63 10.19
C ALA A 159 -28.45 -16.35 8.79
N GLY A 160 -28.14 -17.24 7.84
CA GLY A 160 -28.57 -17.12 6.45
C GLY A 160 -27.82 -16.06 5.63
N LYS A 161 -26.80 -15.46 6.18
CA LYS A 161 -25.87 -14.57 5.46
C LYS A 161 -24.80 -15.39 4.74
N THR A 162 -24.66 -15.18 3.44
CA THR A 162 -23.70 -15.90 2.58
C THR A 162 -22.81 -14.93 1.81
N PRO A 163 -21.86 -14.28 2.52
CA PRO A 163 -20.95 -13.34 1.85
C PRO A 163 -20.06 -14.02 0.82
N THR A 164 -19.69 -13.25 -0.21
CA THR A 164 -18.57 -13.57 -1.09
C THR A 164 -17.47 -12.56 -0.86
N LEU A 165 -16.34 -13.01 -0.36
CA LEU A 165 -15.22 -12.17 0.08
C LEU A 165 -14.02 -12.37 -0.84
N ILE A 166 -13.40 -11.28 -1.28
CA ILE A 166 -12.14 -11.31 -2.06
C ILE A 166 -11.06 -10.64 -1.24
N GLY A 167 -9.98 -11.38 -0.97
CA GLY A 167 -8.82 -10.89 -0.24
C GLY A 167 -7.64 -11.84 -0.38
N PHE A 168 -6.52 -11.49 0.25
CA PHE A 168 -5.35 -12.37 0.31
C PHE A 168 -5.39 -13.23 1.57
N VAL A 169 -4.78 -14.42 1.46
CA VAL A 169 -4.69 -15.38 2.56
C VAL A 169 -3.60 -14.96 3.54
N THR A 170 -3.96 -14.88 4.82
CA THR A 170 -2.99 -14.73 5.91
C THR A 170 -3.39 -15.61 7.09
N PRO A 171 -2.43 -16.31 7.74
CA PRO A 171 -2.75 -17.21 8.84
C PRO A 171 -3.30 -16.47 10.06
N ASP A 172 -4.20 -17.11 10.79
CA ASP A 172 -4.58 -16.69 12.14
C ASP A 172 -3.35 -16.85 13.07
N PRO A 173 -2.96 -15.80 13.83
CA PRO A 173 -1.81 -15.91 14.74
C PRO A 173 -2.00 -16.94 15.86
N ASP A 174 -3.24 -17.21 16.28
CA ASP A 174 -3.56 -18.10 17.39
C ASP A 174 -3.72 -19.56 16.94
N ASP A 175 -4.40 -19.79 15.80
CA ASP A 175 -4.57 -21.12 15.19
C ASP A 175 -4.24 -21.11 13.70
N PRO A 176 -2.95 -21.00 13.34
CA PRO A 176 -2.53 -20.90 11.94
C PRO A 176 -2.80 -22.17 11.11
N THR A 177 -3.11 -23.30 11.76
CA THR A 177 -3.34 -24.58 11.09
C THR A 177 -4.77 -24.75 10.58
N ASN A 178 -5.74 -24.23 11.34
CA ASN A 178 -7.15 -24.45 11.04
C ASN A 178 -7.87 -23.18 10.59
N VAL A 179 -7.31 -22.01 10.90
CA VAL A 179 -7.93 -20.71 10.60
C VAL A 179 -6.98 -19.84 9.80
N PHE A 180 -7.51 -19.21 8.76
CA PHE A 180 -6.85 -18.13 8.03
C PHE A 180 -7.80 -16.96 7.87
N TYR A 181 -7.27 -15.78 7.56
CA TYR A 181 -8.09 -14.61 7.21
C TYR A 181 -8.10 -14.39 5.70
N VAL A 182 -9.28 -14.10 5.17
CA VAL A 182 -9.43 -13.38 3.91
C VAL A 182 -9.24 -11.91 4.22
N ALA A 183 -8.05 -11.39 3.94
CA ALA A 183 -7.60 -10.11 4.43
C ALA A 183 -7.47 -9.07 3.31
N ARG A 184 -7.64 -7.81 3.70
CA ARG A 184 -7.32 -6.62 2.91
C ARG A 184 -6.71 -5.55 3.80
N PHE A 185 -6.19 -4.48 3.20
CA PHE A 185 -5.75 -3.31 3.96
C PHE A 185 -6.72 -2.15 3.77
N VAL A 186 -7.06 -1.48 4.87
CA VAL A 186 -7.72 -0.17 4.85
C VAL A 186 -6.66 0.90 4.83
N ILE A 187 -6.78 1.85 3.91
CA ILE A 187 -5.90 3.02 3.82
C ILE A 187 -6.73 4.28 4.06
N THR A 188 -6.29 5.11 5.00
CA THR A 188 -6.95 6.39 5.32
C THR A 188 -6.34 7.56 4.56
N CYS A 189 -5.02 7.65 4.49
CA CYS A 189 -4.33 8.66 3.69
C CYS A 189 -3.28 8.07 2.74
N CYS A 190 -2.45 7.12 3.18
CA CYS A 190 -1.36 6.55 2.38
C CYS A 190 -0.97 5.15 2.87
N ALA A 191 -0.19 4.41 2.10
CA ALA A 191 0.22 3.04 2.42
C ALA A 191 0.94 2.89 3.79
N VAL A 192 1.48 3.98 4.35
CA VAL A 192 2.14 3.96 5.66
C VAL A 192 1.12 3.80 6.80
N ASP A 193 -0.11 4.29 6.64
CA ASP A 193 -1.17 4.15 7.64
C ASP A 193 -2.06 2.93 7.43
N ALA A 194 -1.76 2.09 6.44
CA ALA A 194 -2.55 0.92 6.11
C ALA A 194 -2.75 0.00 7.33
N GLN A 195 -3.99 -0.36 7.60
CA GLN A 195 -4.35 -1.29 8.67
C GLN A 195 -4.90 -2.58 8.09
N PRO A 196 -4.42 -3.75 8.53
CA PRO A 196 -4.97 -5.01 8.08
C PRO A 196 -6.35 -5.25 8.69
N ILE A 197 -7.28 -5.65 7.85
CA ILE A 197 -8.60 -6.12 8.23
C ILE A 197 -8.87 -7.45 7.54
N GLY A 198 -9.68 -8.30 8.15
CA GLY A 198 -10.01 -9.59 7.55
C GLY A 198 -11.16 -10.29 8.24
N VAL A 199 -11.72 -11.23 7.50
CA VAL A 199 -12.75 -12.15 8.00
C VAL A 199 -12.09 -13.51 8.21
N PRO A 200 -12.18 -14.10 9.43
CA PRO A 200 -11.61 -15.39 9.72
C PRO A 200 -12.39 -16.50 9.00
N VAL A 201 -11.68 -17.43 8.40
CA VAL A 201 -12.22 -18.59 7.68
C VAL A 201 -11.71 -19.85 8.35
N TYR A 202 -12.60 -20.76 8.72
CA TYR A 202 -12.24 -22.06 9.28
C TYR A 202 -12.12 -23.10 8.18
N LEU A 203 -10.91 -23.57 7.93
CA LEU A 203 -10.58 -24.64 7.00
C LEU A 203 -9.35 -25.39 7.49
N PRO A 204 -9.52 -26.51 8.20
CA PRO A 204 -8.39 -27.29 8.67
C PRO A 204 -7.47 -27.74 7.54
N GLY A 205 -6.16 -27.53 7.71
CA GLY A 205 -5.14 -27.90 6.72
C GLY A 205 -5.18 -27.05 5.44
N TRP A 206 -5.67 -25.81 5.50
CA TRP A 206 -5.77 -24.91 4.35
C TRP A 206 -4.43 -24.69 3.62
N GLN A 207 -3.30 -24.81 4.33
CA GLN A 207 -1.95 -24.62 3.77
C GLN A 207 -1.57 -25.68 2.71
N GLU A 208 -2.30 -26.79 2.63
CA GLU A 208 -2.11 -27.79 1.58
C GLU A 208 -2.71 -27.36 0.24
N GLN A 209 -3.59 -26.35 0.25
CA GLN A 209 -4.39 -25.91 -0.90
C GLN A 209 -4.13 -24.46 -1.32
N TYR A 210 -3.73 -23.60 -0.37
CA TYR A 210 -3.56 -22.15 -0.60
C TYR A 210 -2.28 -21.67 0.02
N ASP A 211 -1.57 -20.80 -0.72
CA ASP A 211 -0.35 -20.15 -0.24
C ASP A 211 -0.68 -18.87 0.52
N VAL A 212 0.21 -18.48 1.45
CA VAL A 212 0.16 -17.18 2.10
C VAL A 212 0.37 -16.09 1.04
N ASP A 213 -0.39 -14.98 1.14
CA ASP A 213 -0.45 -13.89 0.16
C ASP A 213 -1.20 -14.24 -1.15
N GLU A 214 -1.65 -15.47 -1.34
CA GLU A 214 -2.48 -15.83 -2.48
C GLU A 214 -3.85 -15.13 -2.38
N TRP A 215 -4.35 -14.63 -3.52
CA TRP A 215 -5.66 -14.00 -3.57
C TRP A 215 -6.74 -15.04 -3.81
N VAL A 216 -7.75 -15.00 -2.96
CA VAL A 216 -8.89 -15.94 -3.00
C VAL A 216 -10.22 -15.21 -3.01
N SER A 217 -11.21 -15.84 -3.63
CA SER A 217 -12.62 -15.53 -3.49
C SER A 217 -13.24 -16.63 -2.65
N VAL A 218 -13.81 -16.27 -1.50
CA VAL A 218 -14.41 -17.21 -0.55
C VAL A 218 -15.88 -16.90 -0.38
N THR A 219 -16.74 -17.89 -0.59
CA THR A 219 -18.16 -17.83 -0.28
C THR A 219 -18.49 -18.84 0.81
N GLY A 220 -19.29 -18.48 1.80
CA GLY A 220 -19.64 -19.37 2.87
C GLY A 220 -20.69 -18.82 3.83
N GLU A 221 -20.90 -19.48 4.94
CA GLU A 221 -21.82 -19.08 6.01
C GLU A 221 -21.05 -18.82 7.30
N PHE A 222 -21.51 -17.87 8.10
CA PHE A 222 -20.94 -17.63 9.42
C PHE A 222 -21.42 -18.67 10.43
N VAL A 223 -20.47 -19.24 11.17
CA VAL A 223 -20.71 -20.24 12.19
C VAL A 223 -19.89 -19.93 13.45
N SER A 224 -20.31 -20.48 14.59
CA SER A 224 -19.48 -20.50 15.78
C SER A 224 -18.15 -21.21 15.48
N ASN A 225 -17.03 -20.64 15.93
CA ASN A 225 -15.71 -21.18 15.61
C ASN A 225 -15.52 -22.56 16.24
N PRO A 226 -15.28 -23.60 15.43
CA PRO A 226 -14.99 -24.94 15.98
C PRO A 226 -13.59 -25.05 16.61
N SER A 227 -12.66 -24.14 16.28
CA SER A 227 -11.33 -24.13 16.86
C SER A 227 -11.37 -23.62 18.30
N ALA A 228 -10.78 -24.38 19.22
CA ALA A 228 -10.59 -23.99 20.61
C ALA A 228 -9.36 -23.08 20.83
N ASP A 229 -8.46 -23.04 19.87
CA ASP A 229 -7.17 -22.35 19.99
C ASP A 229 -7.24 -20.91 19.46
N SER A 230 -8.15 -20.62 18.52
CA SER A 230 -8.37 -19.27 17.99
C SER A 230 -9.29 -18.45 18.88
N PHE A 231 -8.97 -17.17 19.09
CA PHE A 231 -9.80 -16.22 19.84
C PHE A 231 -11.02 -15.70 19.06
N GLN A 232 -11.17 -16.07 17.80
CA GLN A 232 -12.31 -15.65 16.98
C GLN A 232 -13.55 -16.45 17.37
N ALA A 233 -14.59 -15.77 17.87
CA ALA A 233 -15.83 -16.46 18.27
C ALA A 233 -16.64 -16.96 17.07
N ILE A 234 -16.62 -16.20 15.96
CA ILE A 234 -17.35 -16.48 14.71
C ILE A 234 -16.33 -16.57 13.58
N VAL A 235 -16.51 -17.55 12.72
CA VAL A 235 -15.72 -17.78 11.51
C VAL A 235 -16.62 -18.00 10.31
N LEU A 236 -16.11 -17.77 9.12
CA LEU A 236 -16.75 -18.18 7.88
C LEU A 236 -16.44 -19.66 7.64
N SER A 237 -17.47 -20.49 7.51
CA SER A 237 -17.37 -21.85 7.03
C SER A 237 -17.53 -21.83 5.50
N PRO A 238 -16.46 -22.07 4.74
CA PRO A 238 -16.51 -21.90 3.30
C PRO A 238 -17.33 -23.00 2.62
N SER A 239 -18.20 -22.62 1.70
CA SER A 239 -18.88 -23.53 0.76
C SER A 239 -18.14 -23.59 -0.58
N ASP A 240 -17.45 -22.51 -0.96
CA ASP A 240 -16.63 -22.42 -2.15
C ASP A 240 -15.42 -21.52 -1.90
N ILE A 241 -14.25 -21.93 -2.38
CA ILE A 241 -13.03 -21.12 -2.39
C ILE A 241 -12.37 -21.28 -3.75
N SER A 242 -12.11 -20.18 -4.40
CA SER A 242 -11.38 -20.15 -5.68
C SER A 242 -10.23 -19.15 -5.63
N VAL A 243 -9.08 -19.55 -6.20
CA VAL A 243 -7.95 -18.64 -6.42
C VAL A 243 -8.35 -17.61 -7.47
N THR A 244 -8.02 -16.36 -7.24
CA THR A 244 -8.33 -15.25 -8.13
C THR A 244 -7.13 -14.32 -8.29
N ASP A 245 -7.13 -13.52 -9.34
CA ASP A 245 -6.13 -12.47 -9.49
C ASP A 245 -6.34 -11.35 -8.47
N GLN A 246 -5.24 -10.70 -8.09
CA GLN A 246 -5.30 -9.50 -7.27
C GLN A 246 -6.14 -8.42 -7.97
N PRO A 247 -7.15 -7.86 -7.32
CA PRO A 247 -7.93 -6.76 -7.89
C PRO A 247 -7.05 -5.54 -8.21
N ALA A 248 -7.42 -4.78 -9.24
CA ALA A 248 -6.74 -3.53 -9.58
C ALA A 248 -6.69 -2.54 -8.41
N GLN A 249 -7.69 -2.60 -7.52
CA GLN A 249 -7.69 -1.89 -6.23
C GLN A 249 -7.63 -2.91 -5.09
N PRO A 250 -6.42 -3.25 -4.62
CA PRO A 250 -6.26 -4.27 -3.59
C PRO A 250 -6.63 -3.77 -2.20
N TYR A 251 -6.75 -2.46 -2.00
CA TYR A 251 -7.09 -1.84 -0.73
C TYR A 251 -8.56 -1.44 -0.67
N VAL A 252 -9.08 -1.31 0.54
CA VAL A 252 -10.40 -0.75 0.84
C VAL A 252 -10.26 0.60 1.53
N TYR A 253 -11.28 1.46 1.39
CA TYR A 253 -11.21 2.86 1.80
C TYR A 253 -12.38 3.23 2.72
#